data_8843074aff5f662c788732c454cff9fc
#
_entry.id   8843074aff5f662c788732c454cff9fc
#
_cell.length_a   1.000
_cell.length_b   1.000
_cell.length_c   1.000
_cell.angle_alpha   90.00
_cell.angle_beta   90.00
_cell.angle_gamma   90.00
#
_symmetry.space_group_name_H-M   'P 1'
#
loop_
_entity.id
_entity.type
_entity.pdbx_description
1 polymer ?
#
loop_
_entity_poly.entity_id
_entity_poly.type
_entity_poly.pdbx_seq_one_letter_code
_entity_poly.pdbx_strand_id
1 'polypeptide(L)'
;MRDSSTLLLQANNISIVFGGLRAVSDFNCELHAGELVGLIGPNGAGKTTVFNMLSGIYTPTEGEINFWDRNGHVHVTSKKTPAQLNRIGIARTFQNIRLFNKLTVADNVRIALHSQRKVKPWDVLLRTPRFRRDERQMTEKVEELLQLFKIDNKKDEIAANLPYGEQRKLEIVRALAANPTILLLDEPAAGMNPQETDELMKLIAFIRKEFNLTILLIEHDMHLVMGICERLMVLDYGRIIASGTPEQIKSNPDVIKAYLGADYEGGEE
;
A
#
# COMPACT_ATOMS: atom_id res chain seq x y z
N MET A 1 6.62 5.67 -20.09
CA MET A 1 5.83 6.31 -19.02
C MET A 1 4.36 6.19 -19.41
N ARG A 2 3.49 5.75 -18.52
CA ARG A 2 2.03 5.88 -18.73
C ARG A 2 1.68 7.36 -18.56
N ASP A 3 0.68 7.80 -19.32
CA ASP A 3 0.10 9.12 -19.13
C ASP A 3 -0.55 9.18 -17.74
N SER A 4 -0.38 10.28 -17.02
CA SER A 4 -0.98 10.51 -15.69
C SER A 4 -2.52 10.48 -15.71
N SER A 5 -3.13 10.53 -16.89
CA SER A 5 -4.57 10.34 -17.08
C SER A 5 -5.00 8.86 -17.12
N THR A 6 -4.06 7.90 -17.14
CA THR A 6 -4.38 6.47 -17.26
C THR A 6 -4.98 5.94 -15.98
N LEU A 7 -6.24 5.51 -16.01
CA LEU A 7 -6.92 4.85 -14.90
C LEU A 7 -6.29 3.48 -14.61
N LEU A 8 -5.98 3.22 -13.35
CA LEU A 8 -5.41 1.95 -12.88
C LEU A 8 -6.32 1.16 -11.96
N LEU A 9 -7.10 1.85 -11.11
CA LEU A 9 -8.05 1.21 -10.22
C LEU A 9 -9.30 2.06 -10.12
N GLN A 10 -10.44 1.40 -10.15
CA GLN A 10 -11.73 2.02 -9.93
C GLN A 10 -12.55 1.16 -8.96
N ALA A 11 -12.99 1.75 -7.88
CA ALA A 11 -13.99 1.19 -6.99
C ALA A 11 -15.32 1.90 -7.27
N ASN A 12 -16.35 1.12 -7.58
CA ASN A 12 -17.68 1.62 -7.92
C ASN A 12 -18.68 1.17 -6.86
N ASN A 13 -19.22 2.13 -6.09
CA ASN A 13 -20.26 1.95 -5.08
C ASN A 13 -20.00 0.76 -4.15
N ILE A 14 -18.74 0.56 -3.74
CA ILE A 14 -18.42 -0.56 -2.85
C ILE A 14 -18.94 -0.30 -1.45
N SER A 15 -19.65 -1.28 -0.91
CA SER A 15 -20.16 -1.26 0.46
C SER A 15 -19.83 -2.56 1.15
N ILE A 16 -19.74 -2.54 2.48
CA ILE A 16 -19.56 -3.75 3.30
C ILE A 16 -20.38 -3.67 4.58
N VAL A 17 -21.04 -4.78 4.90
CA VAL A 17 -21.87 -4.96 6.08
C VAL A 17 -21.33 -6.09 6.95
N PHE A 18 -21.12 -5.84 8.22
CA PHE A 18 -20.71 -6.83 9.23
C PHE A 18 -21.80 -6.97 10.29
N GLY A 19 -22.46 -8.13 10.35
CA GLY A 19 -23.46 -8.41 11.40
C GLY A 19 -24.55 -7.34 11.54
N GLY A 20 -24.94 -6.71 10.41
CA GLY A 20 -25.95 -5.64 10.39
C GLY A 20 -25.37 -4.21 10.43
N LEU A 21 -24.12 -4.02 10.81
CA LEU A 21 -23.43 -2.73 10.76
C LEU A 21 -22.86 -2.49 9.36
N ARG A 22 -23.30 -1.44 8.67
CA ARG A 22 -22.71 -0.98 7.41
C ARG A 22 -21.46 -0.14 7.72
N ALA A 23 -20.29 -0.77 7.62
CA ALA A 23 -19.01 -0.13 7.95
C ALA A 23 -18.49 0.79 6.84
N VAL A 24 -18.84 0.51 5.58
CA VAL A 24 -18.55 1.38 4.43
C VAL A 24 -19.80 1.39 3.55
N SER A 25 -20.16 2.57 3.05
CA SER A 25 -21.35 2.80 2.24
C SER A 25 -20.99 3.56 0.97
N ASP A 26 -21.32 2.98 -0.18
CA ASP A 26 -21.24 3.63 -1.50
C ASP A 26 -19.88 4.30 -1.77
N PHE A 27 -18.78 3.67 -1.34
CA PHE A 27 -17.45 4.20 -1.54
C PHE A 27 -17.07 4.13 -3.02
N ASN A 28 -16.67 5.27 -3.56
CA ASN A 28 -16.21 5.42 -4.94
C ASN A 28 -14.82 6.02 -4.94
N CYS A 29 -13.88 5.41 -5.67
CA CYS A 29 -12.57 6.02 -5.90
C CYS A 29 -11.99 5.60 -7.24
N GLU A 30 -11.15 6.47 -7.79
CA GLU A 30 -10.32 6.22 -8.95
C GLU A 30 -8.87 6.51 -8.59
N LEU A 31 -7.96 5.65 -9.04
CA LEU A 31 -6.52 5.86 -8.93
C LEU A 31 -5.93 5.88 -10.32
N HIS A 32 -5.20 6.94 -10.63
CA HIS A 32 -4.54 7.13 -11.91
C HIS A 32 -3.04 6.83 -11.83
N ALA A 33 -2.43 6.61 -12.99
CA ALA A 33 -1.02 6.23 -13.06
C ALA A 33 -0.11 7.32 -12.47
N GLY A 34 0.72 6.92 -11.53
CA GLY A 34 1.69 7.79 -10.88
C GLY A 34 1.12 8.72 -9.80
N GLU A 35 -0.18 8.69 -9.47
CA GLU A 35 -0.74 9.47 -8.36
C GLU A 35 -0.23 9.02 -6.98
N LEU A 36 -0.13 9.98 -6.06
CA LEU A 36 -0.03 9.71 -4.62
C LEU A 36 -1.27 10.29 -3.93
N VAL A 37 -2.16 9.39 -3.52
CA VAL A 37 -3.48 9.73 -2.95
C VAL A 37 -3.50 9.35 -1.47
N GLY A 38 -3.97 10.25 -0.62
CA GLY A 38 -4.21 9.99 0.80
C GLY A 38 -5.69 9.68 1.08
N LEU A 39 -5.95 8.64 1.87
CA LEU A 39 -7.27 8.36 2.46
C LEU A 39 -7.19 8.69 3.95
N ILE A 40 -7.83 9.78 4.34
CA ILE A 40 -7.81 10.30 5.71
C ILE A 40 -9.21 10.29 6.31
N GLY A 41 -9.33 10.59 7.58
CA GLY A 41 -10.60 10.68 8.31
C GLY A 41 -10.45 10.31 9.78
N PRO A 42 -11.45 10.55 10.63
CA PRO A 42 -11.44 10.23 12.06
C PRO A 42 -11.20 8.72 12.34
N ASN A 43 -10.92 8.40 13.58
CA ASN A 43 -10.86 7.00 14.02
C ASN A 43 -12.25 6.36 13.89
N GLY A 44 -12.28 5.13 13.38
CA GLY A 44 -13.56 4.46 13.12
C GLY A 44 -14.26 4.85 11.81
N ALA A 45 -13.76 5.81 11.05
CA ALA A 45 -14.37 6.25 9.78
C ALA A 45 -14.48 5.15 8.69
N GLY A 46 -13.78 4.00 8.85
CA GLY A 46 -13.82 2.89 7.90
C GLY A 46 -12.61 2.80 6.96
N LYS A 47 -11.55 3.59 7.15
CA LYS A 47 -10.35 3.63 6.31
C LYS A 47 -9.71 2.25 6.12
N THR A 48 -9.40 1.56 7.22
CA THR A 48 -8.81 0.20 7.19
C THR A 48 -9.75 -0.80 6.52
N THR A 49 -11.06 -0.63 6.66
CA THR A 49 -12.07 -1.47 5.99
C THR A 49 -12.03 -1.29 4.48
N VAL A 50 -11.92 -0.04 3.99
CA VAL A 50 -11.71 0.26 2.57
C VAL A 50 -10.42 -0.40 2.07
N PHE A 51 -9.30 -0.25 2.77
CA PHE A 51 -8.04 -0.89 2.40
C PHE A 51 -8.14 -2.42 2.37
N ASN A 52 -8.88 -3.00 3.31
CA ASN A 52 -9.11 -4.44 3.34
C ASN A 52 -9.93 -4.91 2.12
N MET A 53 -10.87 -4.12 1.64
CA MET A 53 -11.60 -4.41 0.40
C MET A 53 -10.68 -4.26 -0.83
N LEU A 54 -9.93 -3.16 -0.94
CA LEU A 54 -9.03 -2.91 -2.07
C LEU A 54 -7.88 -3.92 -2.15
N SER A 55 -7.46 -4.48 -1.01
CA SER A 55 -6.38 -5.49 -0.94
C SER A 55 -6.88 -6.94 -0.92
N GLY A 56 -8.20 -7.18 -1.08
CA GLY A 56 -8.79 -8.52 -1.17
C GLY A 56 -8.83 -9.31 0.13
N ILE A 57 -8.67 -8.64 1.29
CA ILE A 57 -8.86 -9.24 2.61
C ILE A 57 -10.36 -9.38 2.90
N TYR A 58 -11.15 -8.37 2.52
CA TYR A 58 -12.60 -8.42 2.58
C TYR A 58 -13.19 -8.38 1.17
N THR A 59 -14.23 -9.15 0.96
CA THR A 59 -15.07 -9.06 -0.25
C THR A 59 -16.16 -8.03 -0.01
N PRO A 60 -16.30 -6.99 -0.83
CA PRO A 60 -17.43 -6.06 -0.74
C PRO A 60 -18.77 -6.82 -0.78
N THR A 61 -19.74 -6.37 0.01
CA THR A 61 -21.12 -6.89 -0.03
C THR A 61 -21.84 -6.40 -1.28
N GLU A 62 -21.55 -5.17 -1.71
CA GLU A 62 -22.10 -4.50 -2.87
C GLU A 62 -20.99 -3.77 -3.64
N GLY A 63 -21.25 -3.51 -4.92
CA GLY A 63 -20.32 -2.80 -5.79
C GLY A 63 -19.20 -3.66 -6.37
N GLU A 64 -18.30 -3.02 -7.10
CA GLU A 64 -17.24 -3.70 -7.84
C GLU A 64 -15.94 -2.91 -7.81
N ILE A 65 -14.82 -3.63 -7.81
CA ILE A 65 -13.47 -3.06 -7.91
C ILE A 65 -12.82 -3.58 -9.17
N ASN A 66 -12.42 -2.66 -10.05
CA ASN A 66 -11.75 -2.92 -11.30
C ASN A 66 -10.29 -2.44 -11.25
N PHE A 67 -9.37 -3.25 -11.76
CA PHE A 67 -7.95 -2.92 -11.84
C PHE A 67 -7.43 -3.17 -13.26
N TRP A 68 -6.67 -2.23 -13.81
CA TRP A 68 -6.01 -2.31 -15.13
C TRP A 68 -4.53 -2.65 -14.95
N ASP A 69 -4.15 -3.84 -15.39
CA ASP A 69 -2.76 -4.28 -15.31
C ASP A 69 -1.86 -3.53 -16.29
N ARG A 70 -0.55 -3.80 -16.24
CA ARG A 70 0.45 -3.13 -17.09
C ARG A 70 0.21 -3.31 -18.59
N ASN A 71 -0.54 -4.32 -19.00
CA ASN A 71 -0.88 -4.62 -20.39
C ASN A 71 -2.22 -3.99 -20.81
N GLY A 72 -2.91 -3.31 -19.88
CA GLY A 72 -4.23 -2.73 -20.12
C GLY A 72 -5.38 -3.73 -19.96
N HIS A 73 -5.13 -4.95 -19.49
CA HIS A 73 -6.21 -5.89 -19.20
C HIS A 73 -6.95 -5.48 -17.93
N VAL A 74 -8.28 -5.52 -18.00
CA VAL A 74 -9.15 -5.26 -16.84
C VAL A 74 -9.32 -6.53 -16.01
N HIS A 75 -9.13 -6.40 -14.72
CA HIS A 75 -9.36 -7.44 -13.73
C HIS A 75 -10.42 -6.99 -12.75
N VAL A 76 -11.55 -7.70 -12.67
CA VAL A 76 -12.47 -7.57 -11.54
C VAL A 76 -11.77 -8.16 -10.32
N THR A 77 -11.55 -7.32 -9.31
CA THR A 77 -10.72 -7.68 -8.16
C THR A 77 -11.51 -7.95 -6.89
N SER A 78 -12.80 -7.62 -6.86
CA SER A 78 -13.68 -7.70 -5.68
C SER A 78 -13.69 -9.07 -4.97
N LYS A 79 -13.41 -10.16 -5.70
CA LYS A 79 -13.37 -11.54 -5.17
C LYS A 79 -11.99 -12.18 -5.21
N LYS A 80 -10.94 -11.40 -5.51
CA LYS A 80 -9.57 -11.92 -5.56
C LYS A 80 -8.93 -11.91 -4.17
N THR A 81 -8.14 -12.93 -3.90
CA THR A 81 -7.32 -12.99 -2.67
C THR A 81 -6.14 -12.03 -2.75
N PRO A 82 -5.54 -11.62 -1.60
CA PRO A 82 -4.36 -10.77 -1.58
C PRO A 82 -3.19 -11.31 -2.43
N ALA A 83 -3.00 -12.64 -2.43
CA ALA A 83 -1.97 -13.28 -3.25
C ALA A 83 -2.23 -13.16 -4.75
N GLN A 84 -3.50 -13.23 -5.17
CA GLN A 84 -3.89 -13.01 -6.57
C GLN A 84 -3.73 -11.55 -6.98
N LEU A 85 -4.08 -10.60 -6.09
CA LEU A 85 -3.89 -9.17 -6.31
C LEU A 85 -2.41 -8.80 -6.44
N ASN A 86 -1.57 -9.36 -5.57
CA ASN A 86 -0.13 -9.16 -5.64
C ASN A 86 0.46 -9.60 -7.00
N ARG A 87 -0.01 -10.75 -7.53
CA ARG A 87 0.44 -11.27 -8.83
C ARG A 87 0.06 -10.40 -10.02
N ILE A 88 -1.04 -9.67 -9.95
CA ILE A 88 -1.49 -8.78 -11.02
C ILE A 88 -0.97 -7.36 -10.88
N GLY A 89 -0.35 -7.01 -9.74
CA GLY A 89 0.33 -5.73 -9.55
C GLY A 89 -0.22 -4.82 -8.46
N ILE A 90 -0.98 -5.34 -7.49
CA ILE A 90 -1.40 -4.58 -6.30
C ILE A 90 -0.67 -5.16 -5.08
N ALA A 91 0.20 -4.38 -4.45
CA ALA A 91 0.88 -4.75 -3.22
C ALA A 91 0.40 -3.89 -2.04
N ARG A 92 0.53 -4.40 -0.81
CA ARG A 92 0.18 -3.69 0.42
C ARG A 92 1.24 -3.91 1.49
N THR A 93 1.55 -2.86 2.24
CA THR A 93 2.17 -2.96 3.56
C THR A 93 1.09 -2.99 4.64
N PHE A 94 1.46 -3.30 5.87
CA PHE A 94 0.51 -3.36 6.98
C PHE A 94 0.94 -2.39 8.08
N GLN A 95 -0.01 -1.89 8.87
CA GLN A 95 0.25 -1.04 10.02
C GLN A 95 1.28 -1.68 10.96
N ASN A 96 1.05 -2.94 11.36
CA ASN A 96 2.04 -3.73 12.07
C ASN A 96 2.97 -4.42 11.06
N ILE A 97 4.26 -4.17 11.16
CA ILE A 97 5.27 -4.74 10.27
C ILE A 97 5.15 -6.26 10.21
N ARG A 98 4.98 -6.80 9.00
CA ARG A 98 4.82 -8.24 8.75
C ARG A 98 6.03 -8.81 8.03
N LEU A 99 7.15 -8.89 8.71
CA LEU A 99 8.36 -9.56 8.22
C LEU A 99 8.41 -11.03 8.64
N PHE A 100 9.17 -11.82 7.93
CA PHE A 100 9.59 -13.15 8.39
C PHE A 100 10.72 -12.96 9.39
N ASN A 101 10.36 -12.73 10.65
CA ASN A 101 11.24 -12.29 11.72
C ASN A 101 12.47 -13.19 11.96
N LYS A 102 12.38 -14.49 11.67
CA LYS A 102 13.45 -15.47 11.84
C LYS A 102 14.33 -15.65 10.59
N LEU A 103 14.02 -14.96 9.51
CA LEU A 103 14.77 -15.01 8.28
C LEU A 103 15.65 -13.78 8.13
N THR A 104 16.67 -13.90 7.26
CA THR A 104 17.55 -12.78 6.96
C THR A 104 16.83 -11.68 6.18
N VAL A 105 17.44 -10.51 6.12
CA VAL A 105 16.99 -9.38 5.28
C VAL A 105 16.88 -9.82 3.82
N ALA A 106 17.92 -10.47 3.29
CA ALA A 106 17.93 -10.99 1.91
C ALA A 106 16.83 -12.02 1.66
N ASP A 107 16.60 -12.95 2.60
CA ASP A 107 15.57 -13.98 2.44
C ASP A 107 14.15 -13.41 2.46
N ASN A 108 13.89 -12.37 3.24
CA ASN A 108 12.61 -11.65 3.20
C ASN A 108 12.28 -11.12 1.80
N VAL A 109 13.27 -10.52 1.12
CA VAL A 109 13.11 -10.01 -0.24
C VAL A 109 13.03 -11.17 -1.25
N ARG A 110 13.86 -12.20 -1.09
CA ARG A 110 13.87 -13.38 -1.96
C ARG A 110 12.52 -14.09 -2.02
N ILE A 111 11.84 -14.25 -0.87
CA ILE A 111 10.50 -14.88 -0.82
C ILE A 111 9.49 -14.10 -1.65
N ALA A 112 9.53 -12.78 -1.62
CA ALA A 112 8.62 -11.96 -2.43
C ALA A 112 8.88 -12.13 -3.94
N LEU A 113 10.13 -12.19 -4.36
CA LEU A 113 10.51 -12.46 -5.75
C LEU A 113 10.07 -13.87 -6.21
N HIS A 114 10.13 -14.87 -5.32
CA HIS A 114 9.66 -16.22 -5.64
C HIS A 114 8.18 -16.27 -6.01
N SER A 115 7.33 -15.43 -5.40
CA SER A 115 5.89 -15.39 -5.67
C SER A 115 5.55 -15.03 -7.12
N GLN A 116 6.45 -14.36 -7.82
CA GLN A 116 6.32 -13.92 -9.22
C GLN A 116 6.80 -14.97 -10.24
N ARG A 117 7.44 -16.05 -9.78
CA ARG A 117 8.09 -17.01 -10.67
C ARG A 117 7.14 -18.11 -11.13
N LYS A 118 7.28 -18.48 -12.40
CA LYS A 118 6.66 -19.66 -13.01
C LYS A 118 7.71 -20.76 -13.20
N VAL A 119 8.36 -21.20 -12.10
CA VAL A 119 9.36 -22.29 -12.16
C VAL A 119 8.62 -23.61 -12.07
N LYS A 120 8.92 -24.53 -13.01
CA LYS A 120 8.35 -25.87 -12.97
C LYS A 120 9.05 -26.71 -11.87
N PRO A 121 8.33 -27.56 -11.11
CA PRO A 121 8.92 -28.38 -10.04
C PRO A 121 10.13 -29.21 -10.50
N TRP A 122 10.09 -29.69 -11.73
CA TRP A 122 11.19 -30.48 -12.32
C TRP A 122 12.49 -29.69 -12.52
N ASP A 123 12.38 -28.40 -12.87
CA ASP A 123 13.57 -27.53 -13.02
C ASP A 123 14.29 -27.35 -11.68
N VAL A 124 13.55 -27.31 -10.58
CA VAL A 124 14.08 -27.23 -9.22
C VAL A 124 14.76 -28.53 -8.84
N LEU A 125 14.08 -29.67 -9.05
CA LEU A 125 14.57 -31.00 -8.67
C LEU A 125 15.87 -31.36 -9.40
N LEU A 126 15.92 -31.09 -10.72
CA LEU A 126 17.06 -31.42 -11.57
C LEU A 126 18.13 -30.32 -11.62
N ARG A 127 17.96 -29.22 -10.91
CA ARG A 127 18.87 -28.06 -10.91
C ARG A 127 19.33 -27.66 -12.32
N THR A 128 18.37 -27.60 -13.24
CA THR A 128 18.62 -27.31 -14.67
C THR A 128 19.44 -26.03 -14.87
N PRO A 129 20.14 -25.84 -15.99
CA PRO A 129 20.83 -24.59 -16.32
C PRO A 129 19.88 -23.36 -16.28
N ARG A 130 18.59 -23.57 -16.60
CA ARG A 130 17.54 -22.56 -16.51
C ARG A 130 17.31 -22.17 -15.04
N PHE A 131 17.18 -23.14 -14.14
CA PHE A 131 16.99 -22.88 -12.72
C PHE A 131 18.20 -22.11 -12.14
N ARG A 132 19.45 -22.51 -12.46
CA ARG A 132 20.65 -21.81 -11.98
C ARG A 132 20.73 -20.35 -12.48
N ARG A 133 20.33 -20.09 -13.72
CA ARG A 133 20.26 -18.72 -14.27
C ARG A 133 19.22 -17.89 -13.51
N ASP A 134 18.07 -18.46 -13.30
CA ASP A 134 16.99 -17.80 -12.57
C ASP A 134 17.41 -17.49 -11.13
N GLU A 135 18.09 -18.40 -10.42
CA GLU A 135 18.60 -18.17 -9.07
C GLU A 135 19.61 -17.03 -9.03
N ARG A 136 20.52 -16.97 -10.01
CA ARG A 136 21.48 -15.86 -10.12
C ARG A 136 20.77 -14.53 -10.33
N GLN A 137 19.85 -14.44 -11.27
CA GLN A 137 19.07 -13.23 -11.54
C GLN A 137 18.28 -12.77 -10.30
N MET A 138 17.73 -13.71 -9.54
CA MET A 138 17.04 -13.40 -8.30
C MET A 138 18.00 -12.84 -7.24
N THR A 139 19.18 -13.43 -7.09
CA THR A 139 20.20 -12.94 -6.15
C THR A 139 20.65 -11.53 -6.53
N GLU A 140 20.93 -11.29 -7.81
CA GLU A 140 21.29 -9.98 -8.35
C GLU A 140 20.18 -8.94 -8.07
N LYS A 141 18.90 -9.32 -8.26
CA LYS A 141 17.76 -8.44 -8.00
C LYS A 141 17.55 -8.15 -6.51
N VAL A 142 17.80 -9.13 -5.63
CA VAL A 142 17.79 -8.92 -4.17
C VAL A 142 18.87 -7.90 -3.80
N GLU A 143 20.10 -8.08 -4.27
CA GLU A 143 21.21 -7.17 -3.98
C GLU A 143 20.95 -5.76 -4.52
N GLU A 144 20.45 -5.62 -5.74
CA GLU A 144 20.06 -4.36 -6.34
C GLU A 144 19.02 -3.61 -5.49
N LEU A 145 17.96 -4.31 -5.06
CA LEU A 145 16.92 -3.72 -4.21
C LEU A 145 17.48 -3.30 -2.85
N LEU A 146 18.28 -4.14 -2.20
CA LEU A 146 18.88 -3.83 -0.90
C LEU A 146 19.83 -2.63 -0.97
N GLN A 147 20.65 -2.54 -2.03
CA GLN A 147 21.55 -1.40 -2.29
C GLN A 147 20.76 -0.11 -2.49
N LEU A 148 19.68 -0.16 -3.28
CA LEU A 148 18.84 1.00 -3.56
C LEU A 148 18.24 1.61 -2.27
N PHE A 149 17.96 0.76 -1.28
CA PHE A 149 17.41 1.17 0.02
C PHE A 149 18.49 1.34 1.10
N LYS A 150 19.77 1.15 0.74
CA LYS A 150 20.93 1.29 1.64
C LYS A 150 20.87 0.38 2.88
N ILE A 151 20.40 -0.85 2.69
CA ILE A 151 20.36 -1.91 3.72
C ILE A 151 21.10 -3.19 3.27
N ASP A 152 21.88 -3.10 2.22
CA ASP A 152 22.67 -4.20 1.66
C ASP A 152 23.77 -4.71 2.62
N ASN A 153 24.35 -3.80 3.42
CA ASN A 153 25.32 -4.13 4.47
C ASN A 153 24.75 -5.02 5.58
N LYS A 154 23.40 -5.12 5.68
CA LYS A 154 22.68 -5.94 6.67
C LYS A 154 21.97 -7.15 6.05
N LYS A 155 22.33 -7.52 4.81
CA LYS A 155 21.63 -8.56 4.04
C LYS A 155 21.54 -9.91 4.76
N ASP A 156 22.56 -10.24 5.56
CA ASP A 156 22.67 -11.51 6.29
C ASP A 156 22.16 -11.40 7.74
N GLU A 157 21.77 -10.21 8.20
CA GLU A 157 21.17 -10.03 9.53
C GLU A 157 19.75 -10.60 9.57
N ILE A 158 19.37 -11.11 10.74
CA ILE A 158 17.99 -11.55 11.02
C ILE A 158 17.08 -10.32 11.08
N ALA A 159 15.98 -10.34 10.35
CA ALA A 159 15.06 -9.19 10.21
C ALA A 159 14.54 -8.65 11.55
N ALA A 160 14.33 -9.51 12.55
CA ALA A 160 13.91 -9.09 13.89
C ALA A 160 14.96 -8.22 14.63
N ASN A 161 16.23 -8.28 14.24
CA ASN A 161 17.32 -7.55 14.90
C ASN A 161 17.50 -6.13 14.34
N LEU A 162 16.84 -5.81 13.24
CA LEU A 162 16.89 -4.48 12.64
C LEU A 162 16.18 -3.45 13.53
N PRO A 163 16.67 -2.19 13.59
CA PRO A 163 15.89 -1.06 14.11
C PRO A 163 14.54 -0.92 13.40
N TYR A 164 13.54 -0.36 14.09
CA TYR A 164 12.16 -0.27 13.60
C TYR A 164 12.07 0.40 12.21
N GLY A 165 12.74 1.53 12.00
CA GLY A 165 12.75 2.23 10.70
C GLY A 165 13.34 1.37 9.56
N GLU A 166 14.34 0.53 9.85
CA GLU A 166 14.92 -0.38 8.85
C GLU A 166 14.01 -1.60 8.59
N GLN A 167 13.29 -2.07 9.61
CA GLN A 167 12.26 -3.10 9.41
C GLN A 167 11.16 -2.57 8.49
N ARG A 168 10.73 -1.30 8.65
CA ARG A 168 9.77 -0.64 7.76
C ARG A 168 10.31 -0.51 6.34
N LYS A 169 11.58 -0.10 6.18
CA LYS A 169 12.23 -0.07 4.86
C LYS A 169 12.23 -1.46 4.21
N LEU A 170 12.59 -2.49 4.95
CA LEU A 170 12.58 -3.88 4.46
C LEU A 170 11.18 -4.35 4.05
N GLU A 171 10.14 -3.99 4.81
CA GLU A 171 8.74 -4.30 4.43
C GLU A 171 8.36 -3.66 3.10
N ILE A 172 8.73 -2.39 2.88
CA ILE A 172 8.52 -1.69 1.61
C ILE A 172 9.31 -2.36 0.49
N VAL A 173 10.59 -2.67 0.69
CA VAL A 173 11.42 -3.41 -0.29
C VAL A 173 10.77 -4.72 -0.69
N ARG A 174 10.26 -5.47 0.28
CA ARG A 174 9.56 -6.73 0.04
C ARG A 174 8.30 -6.55 -0.79
N ALA A 175 7.53 -5.49 -0.53
CA ALA A 175 6.35 -5.16 -1.34
C ALA A 175 6.75 -4.79 -2.78
N LEU A 176 7.83 -4.03 -2.96
CA LEU A 176 8.35 -3.63 -4.27
C LEU A 176 8.97 -4.78 -5.07
N ALA A 177 9.53 -5.78 -4.38
CA ALA A 177 10.06 -6.98 -5.04
C ALA A 177 9.00 -7.72 -5.86
N ALA A 178 7.72 -7.59 -5.52
CA ALA A 178 6.61 -8.09 -6.31
C ALA A 178 6.34 -7.29 -7.61
N ASN A 179 7.12 -6.22 -7.87
CA ASN A 179 6.97 -5.33 -9.02
C ASN A 179 5.54 -4.79 -9.19
N PRO A 180 4.95 -4.17 -8.16
CA PRO A 180 3.57 -3.71 -8.23
C PRO A 180 3.42 -2.50 -9.16
N THR A 181 2.17 -2.23 -9.56
CA THR A 181 1.73 -0.99 -10.21
C THR A 181 1.09 -0.06 -9.19
N ILE A 182 0.36 -0.65 -8.22
CA ILE A 182 -0.25 0.07 -7.09
C ILE A 182 0.35 -0.45 -5.79
N LEU A 183 0.76 0.49 -4.94
CA LEU A 183 1.22 0.22 -3.57
C LEU A 183 0.24 0.84 -2.57
N LEU A 184 -0.34 0.01 -1.72
CA LEU A 184 -1.20 0.43 -0.62
C LEU A 184 -0.35 0.52 0.65
N LEU A 185 -0.21 1.72 1.22
CA LEU A 185 0.55 1.98 2.45
C LEU A 185 -0.42 2.24 3.61
N ASP A 186 -0.38 1.39 4.62
CA ASP A 186 -1.27 1.44 5.77
C ASP A 186 -0.51 1.95 7.00
N GLU A 187 -0.75 3.20 7.37
CA GLU A 187 -0.11 3.93 8.46
C GLU A 187 1.42 3.72 8.54
N PRO A 188 2.16 4.02 7.47
CA PRO A 188 3.58 3.70 7.42
C PRO A 188 4.43 4.50 8.40
N ALA A 189 3.97 5.65 8.90
CA ALA A 189 4.66 6.48 9.88
C ALA A 189 4.31 6.15 11.33
N ALA A 190 3.42 5.16 11.58
CA ALA A 190 3.00 4.82 12.93
C ALA A 190 4.20 4.52 13.85
N GLY A 191 4.30 5.23 14.97
CA GLY A 191 5.39 5.07 15.95
C GLY A 191 6.73 5.72 15.58
N MET A 192 6.80 6.49 14.50
CA MET A 192 7.99 7.23 14.08
C MET A 192 8.08 8.59 14.74
N ASN A 193 9.30 9.06 14.99
CA ASN A 193 9.55 10.45 15.36
C ASN A 193 9.53 11.36 14.12
N PRO A 194 9.48 12.71 14.29
CA PRO A 194 9.39 13.65 13.15
C PRO A 194 10.50 13.49 12.12
N GLN A 195 11.74 13.21 12.55
CA GLN A 195 12.87 13.03 11.65
C GLN A 195 12.71 11.74 10.81
N GLU A 196 12.26 10.66 11.44
CA GLU A 196 11.98 9.39 10.75
C GLU A 196 10.81 9.54 9.78
N THR A 197 9.80 10.35 10.13
CA THR A 197 8.68 10.69 9.23
C THR A 197 9.18 11.43 7.99
N ASP A 198 10.05 12.43 8.15
CA ASP A 198 10.65 13.15 7.01
C ASP A 198 11.50 12.24 6.12
N GLU A 199 12.24 11.30 6.69
CA GLU A 199 12.98 10.28 5.91
C GLU A 199 12.02 9.36 5.15
N LEU A 200 10.93 8.95 5.77
CA LEU A 200 9.89 8.14 5.14
C LEU A 200 9.21 8.90 3.98
N MET A 201 8.90 10.18 4.15
CA MET A 201 8.33 11.02 3.09
C MET A 201 9.25 11.05 1.85
N LYS A 202 10.55 11.28 2.07
CA LYS A 202 11.56 11.24 0.99
C LYS A 202 11.64 9.87 0.34
N LEU A 203 11.55 8.80 1.13
CA LEU A 203 11.54 7.43 0.63
C LEU A 203 10.30 7.16 -0.23
N ILE A 204 9.11 7.55 0.21
CA ILE A 204 7.85 7.38 -0.55
C ILE A 204 7.93 8.14 -1.88
N ALA A 205 8.39 9.39 -1.89
CA ALA A 205 8.56 10.18 -3.10
C ALA A 205 9.57 9.53 -4.06
N PHE A 206 10.69 9.01 -3.53
CA PHE A 206 11.71 8.31 -4.30
C PHE A 206 11.16 7.04 -4.96
N ILE A 207 10.54 6.13 -4.18
CA ILE A 207 10.03 4.86 -4.73
C ILE A 207 8.90 5.08 -5.73
N ARG A 208 8.04 6.07 -5.51
CA ARG A 208 7.00 6.45 -6.45
C ARG A 208 7.59 6.76 -7.83
N LYS A 209 8.64 7.57 -7.88
CA LYS A 209 9.31 7.97 -9.11
C LYS A 209 10.11 6.82 -9.73
N GLU A 210 10.95 6.16 -8.94
CA GLU A 210 11.87 5.12 -9.40
C GLU A 210 11.14 3.90 -9.97
N PHE A 211 10.06 3.46 -9.30
CA PHE A 211 9.27 2.29 -9.72
C PHE A 211 8.02 2.66 -10.53
N ASN A 212 7.80 3.95 -10.83
CA ASN A 212 6.60 4.44 -11.51
C ASN A 212 5.30 3.93 -10.86
N LEU A 213 5.19 4.12 -9.55
CA LEU A 213 4.10 3.61 -8.73
C LEU A 213 2.94 4.60 -8.63
N THR A 214 1.74 4.05 -8.55
CA THR A 214 0.59 4.72 -7.96
C THR A 214 0.49 4.29 -6.50
N ILE A 215 0.35 5.25 -5.59
CA ILE A 215 0.33 4.98 -4.15
C ILE A 215 -0.99 5.46 -3.57
N LEU A 216 -1.66 4.59 -2.83
CA LEU A 216 -2.76 4.97 -1.93
C LEU A 216 -2.28 4.78 -0.49
N LEU A 217 -2.38 5.85 0.29
CA LEU A 217 -1.85 5.96 1.64
C LEU A 217 -2.98 6.18 2.64
N ILE A 218 -3.05 5.37 3.71
CA ILE A 218 -3.78 5.75 4.93
C ILE A 218 -2.78 6.33 5.90
N GLU A 219 -3.07 7.51 6.43
CA GLU A 219 -2.31 8.13 7.49
C GLU A 219 -3.19 9.05 8.33
N HIS A 220 -2.78 9.27 9.56
CA HIS A 220 -3.34 10.26 10.48
C HIS A 220 -2.33 11.38 10.81
N ASP A 221 -1.06 11.22 10.42
CA ASP A 221 -0.05 12.26 10.48
C ASP A 221 -0.29 13.29 9.36
N MET A 222 -0.87 14.43 9.74
CA MET A 222 -1.21 15.48 8.78
C MET A 222 0.02 16.13 8.15
N HIS A 223 1.19 16.16 8.84
CA HIS A 223 2.43 16.66 8.26
C HIS A 223 2.85 15.82 7.06
N LEU A 224 2.85 14.50 7.21
CA LEU A 224 3.16 13.58 6.13
C LEU A 224 2.15 13.71 4.99
N VAL A 225 0.85 13.61 5.30
CA VAL A 225 -0.22 13.61 4.30
C VAL A 225 -0.21 14.89 3.46
N MET A 226 -0.15 16.06 4.11
CA MET A 226 -0.13 17.36 3.42
C MET A 226 1.19 17.61 2.67
N GLY A 227 2.27 16.96 3.10
CA GLY A 227 3.60 17.15 2.52
C GLY A 227 3.85 16.36 1.23
N ILE A 228 3.17 15.22 1.03
CA ILE A 228 3.48 14.34 -0.11
C ILE A 228 2.28 13.96 -0.99
N CYS A 229 1.03 14.02 -0.47
CA CYS A 229 -0.14 13.64 -1.27
C CYS A 229 -0.52 14.75 -2.24
N GLU A 230 -0.87 14.34 -3.46
CA GLU A 230 -1.38 15.27 -4.50
C GLU A 230 -2.89 15.45 -4.39
N ARG A 231 -3.58 14.43 -3.90
CA ARG A 231 -5.01 14.40 -3.70
C ARG A 231 -5.35 13.65 -2.42
N LEU A 232 -6.36 14.14 -1.72
CA LEU A 232 -6.89 13.52 -0.52
C LEU A 232 -8.35 13.12 -0.73
N MET A 233 -8.72 12.02 -0.12
CA MET A 233 -10.10 11.58 0.07
C MET A 233 -10.36 11.52 1.58
N VAL A 234 -11.41 12.19 2.03
CA VAL A 234 -11.78 12.21 3.44
C VAL A 234 -12.97 11.28 3.65
N LEU A 235 -12.77 10.30 4.51
CA LEU A 235 -13.78 9.33 4.88
C LEU A 235 -14.32 9.67 6.27
N ASP A 236 -15.65 9.67 6.40
CA ASP A 236 -16.34 9.78 7.67
C ASP A 236 -17.56 8.85 7.68
N TYR A 237 -17.79 8.13 8.77
CA TYR A 237 -18.85 7.11 8.91
C TYR A 237 -19.06 6.23 7.67
N GLY A 238 -17.94 5.78 7.08
CA GLY A 238 -17.94 4.88 5.92
C GLY A 238 -18.25 5.54 4.58
N ARG A 239 -18.32 6.87 4.48
CA ARG A 239 -18.63 7.64 3.26
C ARG A 239 -17.54 8.66 2.95
N ILE A 240 -17.29 8.92 1.68
CA ILE A 240 -16.43 10.05 1.28
C ILE A 240 -17.23 11.33 1.48
N ILE A 241 -16.73 12.22 2.35
CA ILE A 241 -17.32 13.55 2.59
C ILE A 241 -16.65 14.66 1.78
N ALA A 242 -15.38 14.47 1.38
CA ALA A 242 -14.65 15.41 0.56
C ALA A 242 -13.54 14.70 -0.24
N SER A 243 -13.20 15.26 -1.41
CA SER A 243 -12.01 14.88 -2.19
C SER A 243 -11.46 16.13 -2.88
N GLY A 244 -10.13 16.29 -2.85
CA GLY A 244 -9.45 17.45 -3.44
C GLY A 244 -7.97 17.52 -3.11
N THR A 245 -7.33 18.65 -3.44
CA THR A 245 -5.93 18.89 -3.05
C THR A 245 -5.83 19.08 -1.53
N PRO A 246 -4.62 18.91 -0.94
CA PRO A 246 -4.42 19.17 0.48
C PRO A 246 -4.94 20.54 0.94
N GLU A 247 -4.74 21.59 0.14
CA GLU A 247 -5.19 22.95 0.43
C GLU A 247 -6.73 23.06 0.48
N GLN A 248 -7.40 22.41 -0.49
CA GLN A 248 -8.86 22.37 -0.54
C GLN A 248 -9.45 21.61 0.66
N ILE A 249 -8.84 20.50 1.04
CA ILE A 249 -9.29 19.69 2.17
C ILE A 249 -9.09 20.43 3.49
N LYS A 250 -7.95 21.12 3.67
CA LYS A 250 -7.64 21.90 4.89
C LYS A 250 -8.69 22.99 5.18
N SER A 251 -9.28 23.58 4.13
CA SER A 251 -10.25 24.67 4.24
C SER A 251 -11.71 24.20 4.14
N ASN A 252 -11.96 22.91 3.99
CA ASN A 252 -13.31 22.38 3.80
C ASN A 252 -14.07 22.32 5.14
N PRO A 253 -15.23 23.01 5.27
CA PRO A 253 -16.01 23.05 6.51
C PRO A 253 -16.48 21.69 7.00
N ASP A 254 -16.88 20.78 6.09
CA ASP A 254 -17.35 19.43 6.45
C ASP A 254 -16.21 18.59 7.02
N VAL A 255 -15.00 18.75 6.47
CA VAL A 255 -13.79 18.08 6.99
C VAL A 255 -13.45 18.62 8.38
N ILE A 256 -13.44 19.93 8.55
CA ILE A 256 -13.17 20.55 9.85
C ILE A 256 -14.18 20.05 10.89
N LYS A 257 -15.46 20.03 10.54
CA LYS A 257 -16.51 19.52 11.43
C LYS A 257 -16.32 18.04 11.79
N ALA A 258 -15.95 17.19 10.83
CA ALA A 258 -15.72 15.75 11.08
C ALA A 258 -14.57 15.50 12.05
N TYR A 259 -13.51 16.31 12.02
CA TYR A 259 -12.39 16.21 12.95
C TYR A 259 -12.63 16.90 14.30
N LEU A 260 -13.35 18.05 14.33
CA LEU A 260 -13.65 18.78 15.57
C LEU A 260 -14.92 18.22 16.26
N GLY A 261 -15.87 17.69 15.52
CA GLY A 261 -17.09 17.14 16.10
C GLY A 261 -16.87 15.90 16.95
N ALA A 262 -15.80 15.15 16.72
CA ALA A 262 -15.40 14.05 17.58
C ALA A 262 -14.89 14.51 18.98
N ASP A 263 -14.43 15.77 19.06
CA ASP A 263 -13.92 16.38 20.30
C ASP A 263 -14.95 17.31 20.98
N TYR A 264 -16.01 17.71 20.27
CA TYR A 264 -16.98 18.74 20.72
C TYR A 264 -18.26 18.19 21.34
N GLU A 265 -18.58 16.90 21.19
CA GLU A 265 -19.71 16.26 21.90
C GLU A 265 -19.44 15.99 23.39
N GLY A 266 -18.29 16.40 23.91
CA GLY A 266 -17.88 16.28 25.33
C GLY A 266 -17.95 17.54 26.16
N GLY A 267 -18.52 18.65 25.67
CA GLY A 267 -18.43 19.96 26.30
C GLY A 267 -19.75 20.75 26.38
N GLU A 268 -20.88 20.10 26.73
CA GLU A 268 -22.09 20.78 27.24
C GLU A 268 -22.67 19.92 28.39
N GLU A 269 -22.20 20.18 29.60
CA GLU A 269 -22.92 20.05 30.84
C GLU A 269 -22.58 21.25 31.73
#